data_5ce3b7efeff1b8822f8d67a1a2a286c0
#
_entry.id   5ce3b7efeff1b8822f8d67a1a2a286c0
#
_cell.length_a   1.000
_cell.length_b   1.000
_cell.length_c   1.000
_cell.angle_alpha   90.00
_cell.angle_beta   90.00
_cell.angle_gamma   90.00
#
_symmetry.space_group_name_H-M   'P 1'
#
loop_
_entity.id
_entity.type
_entity.pdbx_description
1 polymer ?
#
loop_
_entity_poly.entity_id
_entity_poly.type
_entity_poly.pdbx_seq_one_letter_code
_entity_poly.pdbx_strand_id
1 'polypeptide(L)'
;MRCFVFSLLTTIVLSSCSHKNEAIELTRSFFTSLSDSTYGSPTDFYPQYDSLQIEAKSDVVDIEESDITVKNDSIIVRCMNNYTDAKGTFKQDSVVIFITKDKDSEWYIYNSRGLITIDKDIEWFGKKTGALGKKPMNDLQLAEVLGKLYSLMRKKYWEQYIELKTQVEILDWSWETSYDGTAHGEARIKNKLPYSVSGIKYQVTYYDRQHNYMAEDDGSVSKTLNPEEKYNFTFWSSNAKYPSRARLTLEFSDRGVYDLLKAKYYTGTEFQEYIKKGKKQDKRTKEI
;
A
#
# COMPACT_ATOMS: atom_id res chain seq x y z
N MET A 1 -39.23 11.08 51.33
CA MET A 1 -38.95 11.23 49.88
C MET A 1 -37.51 11.63 49.53
N ARG A 2 -36.58 11.83 50.45
CA ARG A 2 -35.16 12.19 50.17
C ARG A 2 -34.19 11.02 50.09
N CYS A 3 -34.51 9.84 50.61
CA CYS A 3 -33.60 8.66 50.57
C CYS A 3 -33.66 7.88 49.27
N PHE A 4 -34.75 7.94 48.48
CA PHE A 4 -34.88 7.20 47.22
C PHE A 4 -34.05 7.77 46.06
N VAL A 5 -33.82 9.09 46.06
CA VAL A 5 -33.06 9.77 45.01
C VAL A 5 -31.54 9.48 45.15
N PHE A 6 -31.06 9.31 46.38
CA PHE A 6 -29.63 9.00 46.63
C PHE A 6 -29.27 7.57 46.25
N SER A 7 -30.18 6.61 46.41
CA SER A 7 -29.96 5.21 46.05
C SER A 7 -29.93 5.01 44.52
N LEU A 8 -30.73 5.79 43.79
CA LEU A 8 -30.77 5.72 42.32
C LEU A 8 -29.50 6.33 41.67
N LEU A 9 -28.98 7.42 42.26
CA LEU A 9 -27.73 8.03 41.76
C LEU A 9 -26.51 7.16 42.04
N THR A 10 -26.44 6.49 43.20
CA THR A 10 -25.30 5.59 43.51
C THR A 10 -25.28 4.33 42.63
N THR A 11 -26.44 3.76 42.27
CA THR A 11 -26.50 2.61 41.35
C THR A 11 -26.08 2.97 39.92
N ILE A 12 -26.40 4.15 39.42
CA ILE A 12 -25.99 4.62 38.09
C ILE A 12 -24.49 4.86 38.05
N VAL A 13 -23.88 5.41 39.11
CA VAL A 13 -22.44 5.66 39.18
C VAL A 13 -21.64 4.33 39.25
N LEU A 14 -22.12 3.36 40.04
CA LEU A 14 -21.47 2.06 40.17
C LEU A 14 -21.54 1.24 38.89
N SER A 15 -22.64 1.26 38.15
CA SER A 15 -22.76 0.60 36.87
C SER A 15 -21.87 1.23 35.79
N SER A 16 -21.70 2.54 35.79
CA SER A 16 -20.82 3.24 34.86
C SER A 16 -19.34 2.91 35.08
N CYS A 17 -18.88 2.73 36.33
CA CYS A 17 -17.51 2.30 36.62
C CYS A 17 -17.27 0.85 36.23
N SER A 18 -18.25 -0.06 36.39
CA SER A 18 -18.14 -1.45 35.94
C SER A 18 -17.90 -1.54 34.44
N HIS A 19 -18.69 -0.87 33.63
CA HIS A 19 -18.58 -0.89 32.18
C HIS A 19 -17.28 -0.28 31.65
N LYS A 20 -16.70 0.71 32.35
CA LYS A 20 -15.39 1.26 31.98
C LYS A 20 -14.28 0.21 32.16
N ASN A 21 -14.28 -0.50 33.29
CA ASN A 21 -13.27 -1.53 33.58
C ASN A 21 -13.38 -2.69 32.58
N GLU A 22 -14.60 -3.14 32.26
CA GLU A 22 -14.82 -4.18 31.24
C GLU A 22 -14.28 -3.74 29.87
N ALA A 23 -14.49 -2.47 29.48
CA ALA A 23 -13.98 -1.94 28.22
C ALA A 23 -12.44 -1.83 28.20
N ILE A 24 -11.80 -1.48 29.33
CA ILE A 24 -10.35 -1.46 29.46
C ILE A 24 -9.80 -2.87 29.27
N GLU A 25 -10.35 -3.84 29.98
CA GLU A 25 -9.90 -5.23 29.91
C GLU A 25 -10.09 -5.85 28.54
N LEU A 26 -11.26 -5.62 27.91
CA LEU A 26 -11.50 -6.07 26.54
C LEU A 26 -10.49 -5.47 25.55
N THR A 27 -10.24 -4.17 25.66
CA THR A 27 -9.29 -3.47 24.77
C THR A 27 -7.87 -3.99 25.00
N ARG A 28 -7.43 -4.17 26.23
CA ARG A 28 -6.11 -4.74 26.55
C ARG A 28 -5.97 -6.16 26.02
N SER A 29 -6.97 -7.02 26.24
CA SER A 29 -6.97 -8.40 25.76
C SER A 29 -6.86 -8.46 24.24
N PHE A 30 -7.60 -7.60 23.53
CA PHE A 30 -7.49 -7.48 22.08
C PHE A 30 -6.06 -7.12 21.65
N PHE A 31 -5.46 -6.06 22.23
CA PHE A 31 -4.10 -5.67 21.84
C PHE A 31 -3.06 -6.71 22.23
N THR A 32 -3.22 -7.41 23.35
CA THR A 32 -2.34 -8.52 23.75
C THR A 32 -2.42 -9.67 22.75
N SER A 33 -3.61 -10.01 22.24
CA SER A 33 -3.79 -11.07 21.24
C SER A 33 -3.13 -10.77 19.89
N LEU A 34 -2.82 -9.50 19.59
CA LEU A 34 -2.06 -9.12 18.39
C LEU A 34 -0.57 -9.54 18.46
N SER A 35 -0.03 -9.69 19.65
CA SER A 35 1.38 -10.00 19.88
C SER A 35 1.59 -11.40 20.45
N ASP A 36 0.62 -11.94 21.18
CA ASP A 36 0.70 -13.23 21.86
C ASP A 36 -0.54 -14.09 21.56
N SER A 37 -0.36 -15.05 20.65
CA SER A 37 -1.41 -15.99 20.23
C SER A 37 -1.90 -16.93 21.35
N THR A 38 -1.19 -17.00 22.49
CA THR A 38 -1.65 -17.78 23.65
C THR A 38 -2.83 -17.11 24.37
N TYR A 39 -3.04 -15.81 24.14
CA TYR A 39 -4.15 -15.04 24.69
C TYR A 39 -5.46 -15.16 23.89
N GLY A 40 -5.48 -15.91 22.78
CA GLY A 40 -6.62 -16.07 21.90
C GLY A 40 -6.39 -15.41 20.52
N SER A 41 -7.39 -15.52 19.66
CA SER A 41 -7.38 -14.86 18.35
C SER A 41 -7.87 -13.42 18.48
N PRO A 42 -7.31 -12.46 17.76
CA PRO A 42 -7.86 -11.10 17.66
C PRO A 42 -9.35 -11.08 17.28
N THR A 43 -9.83 -12.09 16.52
CA THR A 43 -11.24 -12.25 16.13
C THR A 43 -12.15 -12.60 17.29
N ASP A 44 -11.63 -13.15 18.39
CA ASP A 44 -12.42 -13.44 19.60
C ASP A 44 -12.92 -12.15 20.27
N PHE A 45 -12.15 -11.07 20.15
CA PHE A 45 -12.45 -9.76 20.69
C PHE A 45 -13.06 -8.80 19.66
N TYR A 46 -12.62 -8.92 18.39
CA TYR A 46 -13.03 -8.11 17.26
C TYR A 46 -13.42 -9.03 16.09
N PRO A 47 -14.67 -9.50 15.99
CA PRO A 47 -15.10 -10.50 15.02
C PRO A 47 -14.80 -10.15 13.55
N GLN A 48 -14.70 -8.86 13.22
CA GLN A 48 -14.41 -8.39 11.86
C GLN A 48 -12.93 -8.08 11.63
N TYR A 49 -12.03 -8.43 12.56
CA TYR A 49 -10.59 -8.12 12.45
C TYR A 49 -9.96 -8.63 11.15
N ASP A 50 -10.25 -9.85 10.75
CA ASP A 50 -9.70 -10.43 9.52
C ASP A 50 -10.09 -9.64 8.25
N SER A 51 -11.24 -8.95 8.30
CA SER A 51 -11.70 -8.09 7.19
C SER A 51 -10.83 -6.85 7.01
N LEU A 52 -10.02 -6.47 8.01
CA LEU A 52 -9.08 -5.36 7.90
C LEU A 52 -7.89 -5.70 6.99
N GLN A 53 -7.57 -6.99 6.81
CA GLN A 53 -6.44 -7.48 6.01
C GLN A 53 -5.11 -6.83 6.42
N ILE A 54 -4.90 -6.66 7.71
CA ILE A 54 -3.69 -6.07 8.32
C ILE A 54 -3.06 -7.03 9.30
N GLU A 55 -1.77 -6.88 9.49
CA GLU A 55 -1.03 -7.43 10.63
C GLU A 55 -0.75 -6.28 11.60
N ALA A 56 -1.70 -5.99 12.47
CA ALA A 56 -1.45 -5.03 13.55
C ALA A 56 -0.52 -5.68 14.59
N LYS A 57 0.36 -4.87 15.18
CA LYS A 57 1.26 -5.27 16.27
C LYS A 57 1.02 -4.38 17.46
N SER A 58 1.22 -4.92 18.66
CA SER A 58 1.16 -4.17 19.89
C SER A 58 2.11 -4.78 20.90
N ASP A 59 3.01 -3.97 21.48
CA ASP A 59 3.82 -4.40 22.62
C ASP A 59 3.11 -3.99 23.92
N VAL A 60 2.60 -2.75 23.96
CA VAL A 60 1.85 -2.20 25.10
C VAL A 60 0.79 -1.23 24.61
N VAL A 61 -0.39 -1.30 25.22
CA VAL A 61 -1.45 -0.30 25.01
C VAL A 61 -1.64 0.53 26.27
N ASP A 62 -1.60 1.86 26.11
CA ASP A 62 -1.85 2.82 27.18
C ASP A 62 -3.29 3.31 27.11
N ILE A 63 -4.03 3.13 28.21
CA ILE A 63 -5.44 3.53 28.34
C ILE A 63 -5.62 4.21 29.68
N GLU A 64 -6.11 5.46 29.66
CA GLU A 64 -6.52 6.20 30.85
C GLU A 64 -8.04 6.18 30.98
N GLU A 65 -8.58 6.24 32.19
CA GLU A 65 -10.05 6.31 32.40
C GLU A 65 -10.71 7.53 31.74
N SER A 66 -9.97 8.63 31.63
CA SER A 66 -10.40 9.86 30.96
C SER A 66 -10.68 9.66 29.47
N ASP A 67 -10.07 8.65 28.86
CA ASP A 67 -10.16 8.33 27.44
C ASP A 67 -11.38 7.46 27.09
N ILE A 68 -12.15 7.07 28.11
CA ILE A 68 -13.31 6.21 27.94
C ILE A 68 -14.60 7.03 27.98
N THR A 69 -15.36 6.94 26.91
CA THR A 69 -16.68 7.57 26.80
C THR A 69 -17.76 6.50 26.71
N VAL A 70 -18.62 6.44 27.71
CA VAL A 70 -19.79 5.53 27.75
C VAL A 70 -21.02 6.27 27.22
N LYS A 71 -21.72 5.68 26.24
CA LYS A 71 -22.97 6.19 25.67
C LYS A 71 -23.94 5.03 25.47
N ASN A 72 -24.94 4.94 26.36
CA ASN A 72 -25.94 3.85 26.35
C ASN A 72 -25.25 2.47 26.22
N ASP A 73 -25.53 1.76 25.14
CA ASP A 73 -24.99 0.42 24.85
C ASP A 73 -23.69 0.45 24.02
N SER A 74 -23.00 1.58 23.97
CA SER A 74 -21.73 1.72 23.26
C SER A 74 -20.67 2.40 24.11
N ILE A 75 -19.44 1.94 23.98
CA ILE A 75 -18.26 2.49 24.66
C ILE A 75 -17.24 2.87 23.60
N ILE A 76 -16.64 4.03 23.77
CA ILE A 76 -15.52 4.49 22.93
C ILE A 76 -14.30 4.59 23.82
N VAL A 77 -13.26 3.83 23.47
CA VAL A 77 -11.95 3.85 24.12
C VAL A 77 -10.96 4.51 23.19
N ARG A 78 -10.29 5.57 23.64
CA ARG A 78 -9.12 6.14 22.97
C ARG A 78 -7.89 5.62 23.68
N CYS A 79 -6.95 5.12 22.91
CA CYS A 79 -5.73 4.53 23.47
C CYS A 79 -4.52 4.84 22.59
N MET A 80 -3.35 4.69 23.16
CA MET A 80 -2.08 4.75 22.45
C MET A 80 -1.54 3.33 22.33
N ASN A 81 -1.37 2.86 21.10
CA ASN A 81 -0.74 1.58 20.80
C ASN A 81 0.75 1.79 20.56
N ASN A 82 1.56 1.18 21.39
CA ASN A 82 3.02 1.23 21.33
C ASN A 82 3.53 -0.09 20.80
N TYR A 83 4.40 -0.07 19.79
CA TYR A 83 4.99 -1.27 19.21
C TYR A 83 6.32 -0.98 18.51
N THR A 84 7.09 -2.03 18.28
CA THR A 84 8.31 -1.96 17.50
C THR A 84 8.06 -2.51 16.10
N ASP A 85 8.35 -1.71 15.07
CA ASP A 85 8.16 -2.12 13.68
C ASP A 85 9.20 -3.16 13.24
N ALA A 86 9.02 -3.76 12.05
CA ALA A 86 9.94 -4.77 11.51
C ALA A 86 11.38 -4.26 11.29
N LYS A 87 11.62 -2.95 11.37
CA LYS A 87 12.94 -2.32 11.27
C LYS A 87 13.56 -2.03 12.64
N GLY A 88 12.90 -2.44 13.72
CA GLY A 88 13.34 -2.16 15.08
C GLY A 88 13.06 -0.71 15.54
N THR A 89 12.20 0.02 14.85
CA THR A 89 11.86 1.40 15.20
C THR A 89 10.62 1.42 16.08
N PHE A 90 10.72 2.08 17.24
CA PHE A 90 9.58 2.32 18.11
C PHE A 90 8.52 3.19 17.43
N LYS A 91 7.27 2.77 17.53
CA LYS A 91 6.09 3.45 16.99
C LYS A 91 5.06 3.65 18.10
N GLN A 92 4.31 4.73 17.95
CA GLN A 92 3.20 5.06 18.84
C GLN A 92 2.05 5.58 18.00
N ASP A 93 0.95 4.82 17.96
CA ASP A 93 -0.22 5.14 17.16
C ASP A 93 -1.44 5.41 18.06
N SER A 94 -2.13 6.51 17.79
CA SER A 94 -3.40 6.80 18.44
C SER A 94 -4.52 5.98 17.81
N VAL A 95 -5.15 5.13 18.61
CA VAL A 95 -6.22 4.24 18.18
C VAL A 95 -7.52 4.54 18.93
N VAL A 96 -8.63 4.44 18.24
CA VAL A 96 -9.98 4.54 18.82
C VAL A 96 -10.68 3.20 18.60
N ILE A 97 -11.10 2.57 19.70
CA ILE A 97 -11.84 1.32 19.72
C ILE A 97 -13.32 1.61 20.02
N PHE A 98 -14.19 1.01 19.23
CA PHE A 98 -15.64 1.13 19.38
C PHE A 98 -16.21 -0.22 19.84
N ILE A 99 -16.80 -0.23 21.03
CA ILE A 99 -17.29 -1.42 21.73
C ILE A 99 -18.81 -1.34 21.85
N THR A 100 -19.49 -2.47 21.68
CA THR A 100 -20.95 -2.60 21.92
C THR A 100 -21.25 -3.99 22.48
N LYS A 101 -22.50 -4.20 22.89
CA LYS A 101 -22.99 -5.52 23.32
C LYS A 101 -23.58 -6.29 22.15
N ASP A 102 -23.40 -7.59 22.18
CA ASP A 102 -24.08 -8.53 21.30
C ASP A 102 -25.50 -8.87 21.82
N LYS A 103 -26.14 -9.86 21.20
CA LYS A 103 -27.48 -10.33 21.57
C LYS A 103 -27.52 -11.03 22.94
N ASP A 104 -26.40 -11.58 23.38
CA ASP A 104 -26.23 -12.26 24.65
C ASP A 104 -25.74 -11.33 25.76
N SER A 105 -25.68 -10.01 25.46
CA SER A 105 -25.23 -8.92 26.35
C SER A 105 -23.74 -8.96 26.66
N GLU A 106 -22.93 -9.66 25.86
CA GLU A 106 -21.47 -9.65 25.95
C GLU A 106 -20.84 -8.51 25.16
N TRP A 107 -19.79 -7.91 25.74
CA TRP A 107 -19.07 -6.80 25.09
C TRP A 107 -18.10 -7.31 24.02
N TYR A 108 -18.13 -6.67 22.85
CA TYR A 108 -17.19 -6.94 21.78
C TYR A 108 -16.81 -5.66 21.01
N ILE A 109 -15.66 -5.68 20.35
CA ILE A 109 -15.23 -4.58 19.48
C ILE A 109 -15.95 -4.75 18.14
N TYR A 110 -16.76 -3.76 17.77
CA TYR A 110 -17.43 -3.80 16.47
C TYR A 110 -16.77 -2.92 15.43
N ASN A 111 -15.84 -2.03 15.82
CA ASN A 111 -15.11 -1.17 14.92
C ASN A 111 -13.88 -0.54 15.58
N SER A 112 -12.99 0.00 14.74
CA SER A 112 -11.80 0.72 15.19
C SER A 112 -11.47 1.88 14.25
N ARG A 113 -10.52 2.71 14.66
CA ARG A 113 -9.90 3.75 13.85
C ARG A 113 -8.45 3.92 14.28
N GLY A 114 -7.53 3.88 13.30
CA GLY A 114 -6.10 4.05 13.54
C GLY A 114 -5.32 2.77 13.72
N LEU A 115 -5.94 1.58 13.58
CA LEU A 115 -5.21 0.31 13.48
C LEU A 115 -4.52 0.16 12.12
N ILE A 116 -5.10 0.75 11.05
CA ILE A 116 -4.54 0.70 9.71
C ILE A 116 -3.60 1.89 9.50
N THR A 117 -2.34 1.60 9.28
CA THR A 117 -1.35 2.59 8.83
C THR A 117 -1.28 2.58 7.31
N ILE A 118 -1.46 3.75 6.69
CA ILE A 118 -1.43 3.89 5.24
C ILE A 118 -0.01 4.24 4.79
N ASP A 119 0.50 3.51 3.80
CA ASP A 119 1.75 3.87 3.14
C ASP A 119 1.66 5.25 2.48
N LYS A 120 2.75 6.03 2.52
CA LYS A 120 2.78 7.42 2.02
C LYS A 120 2.43 7.54 0.52
N ASP A 121 2.83 6.56 -0.29
CA ASP A 121 2.54 6.58 -1.72
C ASP A 121 1.06 6.27 -1.98
N ILE A 122 0.48 5.33 -1.23
CA ILE A 122 -0.96 5.04 -1.27
C ILE A 122 -1.78 6.21 -0.73
N GLU A 123 -1.35 6.83 0.35
CA GLU A 123 -2.01 8.02 0.89
C GLU A 123 -2.02 9.17 -0.14
N TRP A 124 -0.86 9.44 -0.74
CA TRP A 124 -0.73 10.43 -1.81
C TRP A 124 -1.66 10.12 -2.99
N PHE A 125 -1.64 8.88 -3.49
CA PHE A 125 -2.46 8.45 -4.61
C PHE A 125 -3.96 8.51 -4.29
N GLY A 126 -4.35 8.10 -3.09
CA GLY A 126 -5.73 8.17 -2.60
C GLY A 126 -6.27 9.59 -2.50
N LYS A 127 -5.45 10.54 -2.05
CA LYS A 127 -5.81 11.98 -2.04
C LYS A 127 -5.97 12.53 -3.46
N LYS A 128 -5.06 12.19 -4.37
CA LYS A 128 -5.11 12.64 -5.77
C LYS A 128 -6.29 12.10 -6.55
N THR A 129 -6.65 10.86 -6.32
CA THR A 129 -7.76 10.18 -7.01
C THR A 129 -9.13 10.38 -6.34
N GLY A 130 -9.16 11.08 -5.19
CA GLY A 130 -10.38 11.32 -4.42
C GLY A 130 -10.91 10.09 -3.68
N ALA A 131 -10.09 9.02 -3.53
CA ALA A 131 -10.44 7.83 -2.76
C ALA A 131 -10.45 8.11 -1.27
N LEU A 132 -9.43 8.83 -0.79
CA LEU A 132 -9.33 9.27 0.59
C LEU A 132 -9.92 10.67 0.71
N GLY A 133 -11.16 10.72 1.20
CA GLY A 133 -11.91 11.96 1.40
C GLY A 133 -11.45 12.76 2.62
N LYS A 134 -12.09 13.93 2.83
CA LYS A 134 -11.83 14.80 3.99
C LYS A 134 -12.41 14.24 5.30
N LYS A 135 -13.38 13.33 5.25
CA LYS A 135 -13.99 12.75 6.44
C LYS A 135 -13.17 11.57 6.93
N PRO A 136 -12.89 11.50 8.24
CA PRO A 136 -12.20 10.36 8.81
C PRO A 136 -13.05 9.09 8.63
N MET A 137 -12.42 8.02 8.11
CA MET A 137 -13.01 6.70 7.98
C MET A 137 -12.68 5.87 9.22
N ASN A 138 -13.53 4.89 9.52
CA ASN A 138 -13.16 3.82 10.43
C ASN A 138 -12.31 2.77 9.68
N ASP A 139 -11.66 1.85 10.40
CA ASP A 139 -10.70 0.92 9.78
C ASP A 139 -11.38 -0.05 8.80
N LEU A 140 -12.61 -0.50 9.05
CA LEU A 140 -13.35 -1.35 8.11
C LEU A 140 -13.63 -0.62 6.77
N GLN A 141 -14.09 0.62 6.85
CA GLN A 141 -14.31 1.44 5.66
C GLN A 141 -12.98 1.71 4.92
N LEU A 142 -11.93 1.97 5.69
CA LEU A 142 -10.60 2.23 5.15
C LEU A 142 -10.04 0.99 4.46
N ALA A 143 -10.15 -0.20 5.05
CA ALA A 143 -9.72 -1.46 4.47
C ALA A 143 -10.39 -1.72 3.10
N GLU A 144 -11.72 -1.53 3.03
CA GLU A 144 -12.46 -1.68 1.77
C GLU A 144 -11.98 -0.69 0.69
N VAL A 145 -11.76 0.57 1.08
CA VAL A 145 -11.25 1.61 0.17
C VAL A 145 -9.84 1.29 -0.29
N LEU A 146 -8.95 0.88 0.63
CA LEU A 146 -7.56 0.55 0.32
C LEU A 146 -7.46 -0.62 -0.67
N GLY A 147 -8.22 -1.69 -0.51
CA GLY A 147 -8.22 -2.81 -1.45
C GLY A 147 -8.53 -2.38 -2.89
N LYS A 148 -9.52 -1.49 -3.05
CA LYS A 148 -9.87 -0.91 -4.37
C LYS A 148 -8.82 0.08 -4.86
N LEU A 149 -8.23 0.85 -3.96
CA LEU A 149 -7.20 1.84 -4.28
C LEU A 149 -5.90 1.18 -4.75
N TYR A 150 -5.46 0.11 -4.07
CA TYR A 150 -4.32 -0.70 -4.50
C TYR A 150 -4.54 -1.29 -5.90
N SER A 151 -5.74 -1.80 -6.16
CA SER A 151 -6.10 -2.33 -7.48
C SER A 151 -6.04 -1.25 -8.57
N LEU A 152 -6.55 -0.04 -8.28
CA LEU A 152 -6.47 1.09 -9.19
C LEU A 152 -5.01 1.53 -9.41
N MET A 153 -4.24 1.65 -8.34
CA MET A 153 -2.83 2.05 -8.42
C MET A 153 -2.00 1.05 -9.22
N ARG A 154 -2.21 -0.26 -9.00
CA ARG A 154 -1.56 -1.31 -9.78
C ARG A 154 -1.91 -1.21 -11.26
N LYS A 155 -3.19 -0.96 -11.59
CA LYS A 155 -3.61 -0.75 -12.98
C LYS A 155 -2.91 0.47 -13.58
N LYS A 156 -2.88 1.60 -12.87
CA LYS A 156 -2.21 2.82 -13.32
C LYS A 156 -0.71 2.63 -13.48
N TYR A 157 -0.06 1.89 -12.57
CA TYR A 157 1.33 1.51 -12.69
C TYR A 157 1.61 0.78 -14.01
N TRP A 158 0.83 -0.22 -14.36
CA TRP A 158 1.01 -0.95 -15.62
C TRP A 158 0.73 -0.09 -16.86
N GLU A 159 -0.25 0.80 -16.79
CA GLU A 159 -0.50 1.78 -17.87
C GLU A 159 0.76 2.65 -18.10
N GLN A 160 1.39 3.16 -17.03
CA GLN A 160 2.62 3.95 -17.15
C GLN A 160 3.80 3.12 -17.65
N TYR A 161 3.96 1.89 -17.16
CA TYR A 161 5.03 0.99 -17.62
C TYR A 161 4.93 0.72 -19.13
N ILE A 162 3.74 0.41 -19.66
CA ILE A 162 3.51 0.21 -21.09
C ILE A 162 3.78 1.49 -21.87
N GLU A 163 3.37 2.63 -21.34
CA GLU A 163 3.61 3.92 -21.98
C GLU A 163 5.11 4.23 -22.06
N LEU A 164 5.89 3.98 -21.02
CA LEU A 164 7.34 4.10 -21.05
C LEU A 164 7.95 3.18 -22.12
N LYS A 165 7.53 1.91 -22.18
CA LYS A 165 7.99 0.93 -23.18
C LYS A 165 7.69 1.35 -24.63
N THR A 166 6.64 2.14 -24.85
CA THR A 166 6.22 2.55 -26.19
C THR A 166 6.70 3.95 -26.58
N GLN A 167 6.97 4.81 -25.62
CA GLN A 167 7.31 6.22 -25.87
C GLN A 167 8.79 6.55 -25.60
N VAL A 168 9.55 5.66 -24.95
CA VAL A 168 11.01 5.76 -24.89
C VAL A 168 11.56 4.79 -25.94
N GLU A 169 12.13 5.34 -26.99
CA GLU A 169 12.47 4.61 -28.21
C GLU A 169 13.98 4.50 -28.38
N ILE A 170 14.45 3.36 -28.85
CA ILE A 170 15.81 3.20 -29.37
C ILE A 170 15.81 3.73 -30.79
N LEU A 171 16.53 4.83 -31.04
CA LEU A 171 16.63 5.43 -32.38
C LEU A 171 17.58 4.66 -33.26
N ASP A 172 18.74 4.34 -32.73
CA ASP A 172 19.77 3.54 -33.36
C ASP A 172 20.65 2.90 -32.29
N TRP A 173 21.33 1.81 -32.65
CA TRP A 173 22.33 1.17 -31.84
C TRP A 173 23.25 0.32 -32.72
N SER A 174 24.50 0.15 -32.25
CA SER A 174 25.49 -0.68 -32.87
C SER A 174 26.29 -1.42 -31.82
N TRP A 175 26.91 -2.50 -32.20
CA TRP A 175 27.84 -3.25 -31.36
C TRP A 175 28.87 -3.98 -32.20
N GLU A 176 30.01 -4.25 -31.59
CA GLU A 176 31.09 -5.00 -32.19
C GLU A 176 31.79 -5.89 -31.17
N THR A 177 32.63 -6.78 -31.63
CA THR A 177 33.40 -7.67 -30.76
C THR A 177 34.86 -7.26 -30.81
N SER A 178 35.48 -7.01 -29.68
CA SER A 178 36.90 -6.74 -29.51
C SER A 178 37.74 -7.97 -29.82
N TYR A 179 39.05 -7.78 -30.00
CA TYR A 179 39.99 -8.87 -30.26
C TYR A 179 39.96 -9.98 -29.19
N ASP A 180 39.75 -9.64 -27.94
CA ASP A 180 39.60 -10.57 -26.80
C ASP A 180 38.23 -11.28 -26.75
N GLY A 181 37.34 -11.00 -27.70
CA GLY A 181 35.98 -11.54 -27.77
C GLY A 181 34.93 -10.78 -26.97
N THR A 182 35.31 -9.71 -26.25
CA THR A 182 34.38 -8.87 -25.50
C THR A 182 33.48 -8.09 -26.45
N ALA A 183 32.17 -8.17 -26.23
CA ALA A 183 31.19 -7.36 -26.95
C ALA A 183 31.06 -5.98 -26.34
N HIS A 184 31.04 -4.92 -27.13
CA HIS A 184 30.77 -3.57 -26.70
C HIS A 184 29.93 -2.83 -27.75
N GLY A 185 29.21 -1.82 -27.33
CA GLY A 185 28.36 -1.08 -28.24
C GLY A 185 27.88 0.24 -27.68
N GLU A 186 27.17 0.92 -28.54
CA GLU A 186 26.51 2.18 -28.19
C GLU A 186 25.05 2.19 -28.66
N ALA A 187 24.25 2.93 -27.98
CA ALA A 187 22.85 3.12 -28.33
C ALA A 187 22.42 4.56 -28.11
N ARG A 188 21.53 5.03 -28.97
CA ARG A 188 20.87 6.31 -28.84
C ARG A 188 19.38 6.12 -28.62
N ILE A 189 18.88 6.70 -27.54
CA ILE A 189 17.47 6.64 -27.15
C ILE A 189 16.83 8.04 -27.16
N LYS A 190 15.51 8.09 -27.27
CA LYS A 190 14.72 9.31 -27.25
C LYS A 190 13.50 9.16 -26.35
N ASN A 191 13.26 10.17 -25.52
CA ASN A 191 12.01 10.29 -24.77
C ASN A 191 10.97 11.07 -25.59
N LYS A 192 9.88 10.42 -26.01
CA LYS A 192 8.75 11.03 -26.74
C LYS A 192 7.61 11.50 -25.81
N LEU A 193 7.73 11.26 -24.52
CA LEU A 193 6.72 11.70 -23.55
C LEU A 193 6.83 13.20 -23.28
N PRO A 194 5.72 13.88 -22.95
CA PRO A 194 5.72 15.25 -22.48
C PRO A 194 6.19 15.39 -21.02
N TYR A 195 6.73 14.35 -20.42
CA TYR A 195 7.23 14.26 -19.06
C TYR A 195 8.69 13.81 -19.05
N SER A 196 9.44 14.20 -18.02
CA SER A 196 10.77 13.69 -17.81
C SER A 196 10.72 12.19 -17.40
N VAL A 197 11.64 11.40 -17.92
CA VAL A 197 11.74 9.96 -17.68
C VAL A 197 13.04 9.63 -16.96
N SER A 198 12.92 8.95 -15.82
CA SER A 198 14.03 8.43 -15.02
C SER A 198 14.00 6.90 -14.97
N GLY A 199 15.01 6.30 -14.37
CA GLY A 199 15.03 4.86 -14.08
C GLY A 199 15.01 3.95 -15.31
N ILE A 200 15.56 4.43 -16.44
CA ILE A 200 15.71 3.64 -17.67
C ILE A 200 16.79 2.60 -17.42
N LYS A 201 16.49 1.35 -17.73
CA LYS A 201 17.41 0.23 -17.75
C LYS A 201 17.55 -0.28 -19.16
N TYR A 202 18.67 -0.90 -19.47
CA TYR A 202 18.84 -1.62 -20.72
C TYR A 202 19.29 -3.06 -20.44
N GLN A 203 18.96 -3.93 -21.37
CA GLN A 203 19.35 -5.32 -21.37
C GLN A 203 19.84 -5.68 -22.77
N VAL A 204 21.03 -6.27 -22.86
CA VAL A 204 21.59 -6.75 -24.10
C VAL A 204 21.74 -8.27 -24.02
N THR A 205 21.01 -8.98 -24.85
CA THR A 205 21.05 -10.44 -24.92
C THR A 205 21.86 -10.85 -26.15
N TYR A 206 22.82 -11.75 -25.96
CA TYR A 206 23.73 -12.21 -26.97
C TYR A 206 23.45 -13.66 -27.39
N TYR A 207 23.63 -13.95 -28.69
CA TYR A 207 23.34 -15.25 -29.29
C TYR A 207 24.49 -15.71 -30.18
N ASP A 208 24.66 -17.03 -30.30
CA ASP A 208 25.55 -17.65 -31.26
C ASP A 208 24.97 -17.65 -32.69
N ARG A 209 25.71 -18.28 -33.63
CA ARG A 209 25.27 -18.40 -35.04
C ARG A 209 24.00 -19.24 -35.20
N GLN A 210 23.74 -20.17 -34.28
CA GLN A 210 22.59 -21.06 -34.27
C GLN A 210 21.39 -20.47 -33.51
N HIS A 211 21.49 -19.21 -33.06
CA HIS A 211 20.51 -18.52 -32.24
C HIS A 211 20.37 -19.06 -30.81
N ASN A 212 21.33 -19.83 -30.33
CA ASN A 212 21.30 -20.19 -28.90
C ASN A 212 21.72 -19.01 -28.05
N TYR A 213 21.08 -18.90 -26.89
CA TYR A 213 21.44 -17.92 -25.87
C TYR A 213 22.90 -18.16 -25.39
N MET A 214 23.65 -17.10 -25.29
CA MET A 214 25.04 -17.13 -24.79
C MET A 214 25.18 -16.43 -23.45
N ALA A 215 24.73 -15.18 -23.37
CA ALA A 215 24.87 -14.35 -22.21
C ALA A 215 23.88 -13.17 -22.26
N GLU A 216 23.75 -12.51 -21.16
CA GLU A 216 22.94 -11.31 -20.99
C GLU A 216 23.69 -10.31 -20.11
N ASP A 217 23.65 -9.05 -20.48
CA ASP A 217 24.13 -7.94 -19.69
C ASP A 217 23.03 -6.93 -19.49
N ASP A 218 22.96 -6.39 -18.30
CA ASP A 218 22.03 -5.34 -17.94
C ASP A 218 22.77 -4.13 -17.37
N GLY A 219 22.15 -2.97 -17.52
CA GLY A 219 22.68 -1.73 -16.99
C GLY A 219 21.61 -0.66 -16.88
N SER A 220 22.03 0.49 -16.40
CA SER A 220 21.15 1.63 -16.16
C SER A 220 21.64 2.87 -16.88
N VAL A 221 20.71 3.61 -17.47
CA VAL A 221 20.95 4.96 -17.94
C VAL A 221 20.82 5.91 -16.73
N SER A 222 21.95 6.50 -16.32
CA SER A 222 22.02 7.33 -15.12
C SER A 222 21.31 8.68 -15.25
N LYS A 223 20.99 9.07 -16.51
CA LYS A 223 20.39 10.38 -16.81
C LYS A 223 18.86 10.32 -16.82
N THR A 224 18.23 11.33 -16.26
CA THR A 224 16.80 11.62 -16.49
C THR A 224 16.66 12.33 -17.84
N LEU A 225 15.81 11.81 -18.72
CA LEU A 225 15.56 12.38 -20.05
C LEU A 225 14.37 13.33 -20.00
N ASN A 226 14.58 14.57 -20.39
CA ASN A 226 13.50 15.54 -20.57
C ASN A 226 12.64 15.21 -21.82
N PRO A 227 11.46 15.83 -21.97
CA PRO A 227 10.66 15.69 -23.18
C PRO A 227 11.49 15.94 -24.46
N GLU A 228 11.35 15.08 -25.46
CA GLU A 228 12.02 15.12 -26.74
C GLU A 228 13.56 14.97 -26.69
N GLU A 229 14.13 14.78 -25.50
CA GLU A 229 15.57 14.66 -25.34
C GLU A 229 16.08 13.33 -25.89
N LYS A 230 17.26 13.39 -26.56
CA LYS A 230 18.02 12.23 -27.02
C LYS A 230 19.23 12.05 -26.13
N TYR A 231 19.61 10.80 -25.90
CA TYR A 231 20.75 10.45 -25.08
C TYR A 231 21.49 9.25 -25.65
N ASN A 232 22.83 9.34 -25.69
CA ASN A 232 23.69 8.24 -26.07
C ASN A 232 24.26 7.57 -24.82
N PHE A 233 24.28 6.25 -24.79
CA PHE A 233 24.94 5.46 -23.76
C PHE A 233 25.73 4.31 -24.40
N THR A 234 26.73 3.85 -23.70
CA THR A 234 27.57 2.71 -24.10
C THR A 234 27.31 1.53 -23.19
N PHE A 235 27.50 0.34 -23.71
CA PHE A 235 27.45 -0.93 -22.99
C PHE A 235 28.57 -1.84 -23.39
N TRP A 236 28.93 -2.78 -22.53
CA TRP A 236 29.96 -3.77 -22.81
C TRP A 236 29.67 -5.07 -22.07
N SER A 237 30.11 -6.21 -22.63
CA SER A 237 29.97 -7.53 -22.02
C SER A 237 31.30 -8.29 -22.05
N SER A 238 31.73 -8.75 -20.87
CA SER A 238 32.79 -9.74 -20.74
C SER A 238 32.26 -11.18 -20.72
N ASN A 239 30.95 -11.36 -20.60
CA ASN A 239 30.31 -12.66 -20.42
C ASN A 239 30.04 -13.37 -21.75
N ALA A 240 29.81 -12.61 -22.83
CA ALA A 240 29.61 -13.15 -24.17
C ALA A 240 30.92 -13.11 -24.93
N LYS A 241 31.50 -14.25 -25.23
CA LYS A 241 32.71 -14.36 -26.07
C LYS A 241 32.34 -14.69 -27.52
N TYR A 242 32.72 -13.79 -28.44
CA TYR A 242 32.45 -13.88 -29.87
C TYR A 242 30.98 -14.13 -30.24
N PRO A 243 30.02 -13.34 -29.72
CA PRO A 243 28.62 -13.47 -30.10
C PRO A 243 28.45 -13.15 -31.61
N SER A 244 27.45 -13.76 -32.21
CA SER A 244 27.13 -13.52 -33.64
C SER A 244 25.95 -12.60 -33.82
N ARG A 245 25.11 -12.45 -32.78
CA ARG A 245 23.93 -11.60 -32.75
C ARG A 245 23.73 -11.03 -31.36
N ALA A 246 23.11 -9.86 -31.33
CA ALA A 246 22.71 -9.25 -30.11
C ALA A 246 21.30 -8.65 -30.24
N ARG A 247 20.61 -8.49 -29.13
CA ARG A 247 19.33 -7.83 -29.02
C ARG A 247 19.37 -6.85 -27.85
N LEU A 248 19.12 -5.58 -28.12
CA LEU A 248 18.99 -4.54 -27.11
C LEU A 248 17.51 -4.29 -26.79
N THR A 249 17.15 -4.25 -25.51
CA THR A 249 15.83 -3.90 -25.03
C THR A 249 15.94 -2.86 -23.92
N LEU A 250 14.91 -2.01 -23.78
CA LEU A 250 14.79 -1.07 -22.67
C LEU A 250 13.79 -1.62 -21.66
N GLU A 251 14.13 -1.46 -20.40
CA GLU A 251 13.31 -1.74 -19.24
C GLU A 251 13.22 -0.51 -18.35
N PHE A 252 12.30 -0.52 -17.40
CA PHE A 252 12.08 0.63 -16.50
C PHE A 252 12.01 0.15 -15.06
N SER A 253 12.74 0.84 -14.19
CA SER A 253 12.69 0.56 -12.76
C SER A 253 11.34 0.99 -12.17
N ASP A 254 10.93 0.36 -11.07
CA ASP A 254 9.72 0.75 -10.34
C ASP A 254 9.71 2.24 -10.00
N ARG A 255 10.87 2.77 -9.61
CA ARG A 255 11.03 4.21 -9.34
C ARG A 255 10.69 5.06 -10.56
N GLY A 256 11.18 4.69 -11.74
CA GLY A 256 10.88 5.43 -12.98
C GLY A 256 9.39 5.41 -13.33
N VAL A 257 8.73 4.26 -13.15
CA VAL A 257 7.29 4.14 -13.35
C VAL A 257 6.50 4.98 -12.35
N TYR A 258 6.89 4.97 -11.07
CA TYR A 258 6.27 5.79 -10.03
C TYR A 258 6.52 7.29 -10.24
N ASP A 259 7.71 7.68 -10.71
CA ASP A 259 8.00 9.09 -11.03
C ASP A 259 7.08 9.59 -12.15
N LEU A 260 6.86 8.79 -13.21
CA LEU A 260 5.89 9.12 -14.25
C LEU A 260 4.46 9.13 -13.73
N LEU A 261 4.08 8.17 -12.89
CA LEU A 261 2.77 8.13 -12.24
C LEU A 261 2.52 9.42 -11.45
N LYS A 262 3.52 9.90 -10.69
CA LYS A 262 3.43 11.14 -9.91
C LYS A 262 3.41 12.40 -10.76
N ALA A 263 4.08 12.40 -11.91
CA ALA A 263 4.12 13.54 -12.83
C ALA A 263 2.78 13.78 -13.55
N LYS A 264 1.96 12.73 -13.68
CA LYS A 264 0.67 12.84 -14.37
C LYS A 264 -0.39 13.50 -13.50
N TYR A 265 -1.32 14.16 -14.19
CA TYR A 265 -2.48 14.77 -13.53
C TYR A 265 -3.58 13.73 -13.32
N TYR A 266 -4.11 13.67 -12.11
CA TYR A 266 -5.29 12.87 -11.76
C TYR A 266 -6.42 13.79 -11.33
N THR A 267 -7.64 13.47 -11.76
CA THR A 267 -8.84 14.14 -11.29
C THR A 267 -9.25 13.60 -9.92
N GLY A 268 -9.83 14.45 -9.07
CA GLY A 268 -10.37 14.00 -7.77
C GLY A 268 -11.55 13.04 -7.85
N THR A 269 -11.96 12.62 -9.06
CA THR A 269 -13.06 11.67 -9.32
C THR A 269 -12.58 10.33 -9.90
N GLU A 270 -11.28 10.18 -10.16
CA GLU A 270 -10.69 9.00 -10.82
C GLU A 270 -11.11 7.69 -10.14
N PHE A 271 -11.10 7.66 -8.82
CA PHE A 271 -11.49 6.49 -8.03
C PHE A 271 -13.00 6.17 -8.21
N GLN A 272 -13.85 7.17 -8.21
CA GLN A 272 -15.29 6.97 -8.39
C GLN A 272 -15.62 6.44 -9.79
N GLU A 273 -14.93 6.91 -10.80
CA GLU A 273 -15.07 6.41 -12.16
C GLU A 273 -14.60 4.97 -12.31
N TYR A 274 -13.49 4.61 -11.63
CA TYR A 274 -12.98 3.24 -11.59
C TYR A 274 -14.02 2.26 -11.00
N ILE A 275 -14.61 2.61 -9.85
CA ILE A 275 -15.65 1.79 -9.22
C ILE A 275 -16.90 1.65 -10.11
N LYS A 276 -17.36 2.73 -10.74
CA LYS A 276 -18.53 2.69 -11.64
C LYS A 276 -18.29 1.76 -12.84
N LYS A 277 -17.07 1.76 -13.40
CA LYS A 277 -16.70 0.87 -14.52
C LYS A 277 -16.67 -0.59 -14.08
N GLY A 278 -16.11 -0.89 -12.90
CA GLY A 278 -16.09 -2.24 -12.33
C GLY A 278 -17.50 -2.82 -12.13
N LYS A 279 -18.42 -2.06 -11.53
CA LYS A 279 -19.81 -2.49 -11.33
C LYS A 279 -20.58 -2.77 -12.64
N LYS A 280 -20.23 -2.09 -13.75
CA LYS A 280 -20.82 -2.37 -15.06
C LYS A 280 -20.30 -3.66 -15.69
N GLN A 281 -19.04 -4.01 -15.46
CA GLN A 281 -18.44 -5.27 -15.92
C GLN A 281 -19.04 -6.47 -15.16
N ASP A 282 -19.15 -6.39 -13.84
CA ASP A 282 -19.75 -7.45 -13.01
C ASP A 282 -21.21 -7.76 -13.38
N LYS A 283 -21.99 -6.73 -13.76
CA LYS A 283 -23.37 -6.95 -14.24
C LYS A 283 -23.41 -7.69 -15.57
N ARG A 284 -22.52 -7.37 -16.51
CA ARG A 284 -22.47 -8.06 -17.82
C ARG A 284 -22.04 -9.52 -17.71
N THR A 285 -21.16 -9.83 -16.74
CA THR A 285 -20.68 -11.20 -16.51
C THR A 285 -21.72 -12.07 -15.82
N LYS A 286 -22.72 -11.50 -15.13
CA LYS A 286 -23.83 -12.22 -14.49
C LYS A 286 -25.03 -12.43 -15.41
N GLU A 287 -25.07 -11.80 -16.58
CA GLU A 287 -26.13 -11.90 -17.59
C GLU A 287 -25.77 -12.89 -18.74
N ILE A 288 -24.58 -13.50 -18.67
CA ILE A 288 -24.12 -14.60 -19.54
C ILE A 288 -24.13 -15.91 -18.77
#